data_9adaf1975dd6ed99afdb0701a98f4e7e
#
_entry.id   9adaf1975dd6ed99afdb0701a98f4e7e
#
_cell.length_a   1.000
_cell.length_b   1.000
_cell.length_c   1.000
_cell.angle_alpha   90.00
_cell.angle_beta   90.00
_cell.angle_gamma   90.00
#
_symmetry.space_group_name_H-M   'P 1'
#
loop_
_entity.id
_entity.type
_entity.pdbx_description
1 polymer ?
#
loop_
_entity_poly.entity_id
_entity_poly.type
_entity_poly.pdbx_seq_one_letter_code
_entity_poly.pdbx_strand_id
1 'polypeptide(L)'
;MENATESPPLPTSSTAEDRVLVERAQAGDTRAFDELVRKYTTKLYGLVYNMTSNREDTADLLQEIFAKAYRSVKRFQGKSSFYTWIYSISVNMTLNFLKKRGRYAKISLDDVDNGIQNDPEFIKITTAQRDTVREVNIHELQKRLNDAMDKLSDDHRAVVTLYDIQGHQHNEISKMLGVSEGTIRSRLFYAHRLLQTYLEDLVK
;
A
#
# COMPACT_ATOMS: atom_id res chain seq x y z
N MET A 1 -2.57 21.09 28.77
CA MET A 1 -3.46 21.50 27.66
C MET A 1 -2.72 21.15 26.36
N GLU A 2 -2.89 19.93 25.93
CA GLU A 2 -2.25 19.40 24.71
C GLU A 2 -3.18 19.65 23.53
N ASN A 3 -2.76 20.54 22.64
CA ASN A 3 -3.37 20.68 21.33
C ASN A 3 -2.90 19.52 20.44
N ALA A 4 -3.67 18.44 20.43
CA ALA A 4 -3.57 17.46 19.36
C ALA A 4 -3.97 18.17 18.06
N THR A 5 -3.01 18.38 17.17
CA THR A 5 -3.22 18.78 15.79
C THR A 5 -3.92 17.62 15.09
N GLU A 6 -5.25 17.60 15.11
CA GLU A 6 -6.04 16.72 14.26
C GLU A 6 -5.75 17.07 12.80
N SER A 7 -5.04 16.17 12.14
CA SER A 7 -4.96 16.20 10.67
C SER A 7 -6.39 16.11 10.10
N PRO A 8 -6.75 16.92 9.10
CA PRO A 8 -8.10 16.88 8.54
C PRO A 8 -8.40 15.46 8.03
N PRO A 9 -9.57 14.90 8.37
CA PRO A 9 -9.93 13.57 7.93
C PRO A 9 -9.95 13.54 6.40
N LEU A 10 -9.17 12.62 5.83
CA LEU A 10 -9.23 12.35 4.40
C LEU A 10 -10.67 11.96 4.03
N PRO A 11 -11.19 12.38 2.87
CA PRO A 11 -12.56 12.10 2.48
C PRO A 11 -12.76 10.59 2.25
N THR A 12 -13.18 9.91 3.30
CA THR A 12 -13.47 8.47 3.32
C THR A 12 -14.85 8.15 2.75
N SER A 13 -15.63 9.18 2.42
CA SER A 13 -16.97 9.04 1.86
C SER A 13 -16.99 9.37 0.37
N SER A 14 -17.71 8.55 -0.41
CA SER A 14 -18.15 8.91 -1.76
C SER A 14 -18.86 10.24 -1.68
N THR A 15 -18.35 11.25 -2.39
CA THR A 15 -19.04 12.53 -2.50
C THR A 15 -20.34 12.34 -3.28
N ALA A 16 -21.29 13.25 -3.15
CA ALA A 16 -22.49 13.23 -3.99
C ALA A 16 -22.12 13.21 -5.50
N GLU A 17 -21.02 13.87 -5.85
CA GLU A 17 -20.42 13.85 -7.20
C GLU A 17 -20.03 12.44 -7.65
N ASP A 18 -19.39 11.64 -6.79
CA ASP A 18 -18.99 10.27 -7.15
C ASP A 18 -20.21 9.39 -7.49
N ARG A 19 -21.33 9.56 -6.77
CA ARG A 19 -22.56 8.81 -7.05
C ARG A 19 -23.08 9.13 -8.44
N VAL A 20 -23.14 10.41 -8.78
CA VAL A 20 -23.59 10.86 -10.11
C VAL A 20 -22.67 10.31 -11.20
N LEU A 21 -21.34 10.40 -11.00
CA LEU A 21 -20.37 9.87 -11.97
C LEU A 21 -20.49 8.35 -12.14
N VAL A 22 -20.69 7.63 -11.04
CA VAL A 22 -20.87 6.17 -11.07
C VAL A 22 -22.17 5.80 -11.80
N GLU A 23 -23.29 6.45 -11.52
CA GLU A 23 -24.57 6.20 -12.20
C GLU A 23 -24.46 6.45 -13.71
N ARG A 24 -23.80 7.55 -14.12
CA ARG A 24 -23.54 7.85 -15.53
C ARG A 24 -22.63 6.79 -16.17
N ALA A 25 -21.56 6.38 -15.49
CA ALA A 25 -20.65 5.35 -15.97
C ALA A 25 -21.36 3.98 -16.11
N GLN A 26 -22.25 3.64 -15.18
CA GLN A 26 -23.10 2.44 -15.26
C GLN A 26 -24.06 2.48 -16.45
N ALA A 27 -24.57 3.67 -16.79
CA ALA A 27 -25.38 3.89 -17.98
C ALA A 27 -24.58 3.89 -19.30
N GLY A 28 -23.24 3.77 -19.24
CA GLY A 28 -22.37 3.66 -20.41
C GLY A 28 -21.66 4.97 -20.80
N ASP A 29 -21.78 6.02 -20.00
CA ASP A 29 -21.01 7.26 -20.20
C ASP A 29 -19.55 7.07 -19.82
N THR A 30 -18.70 6.85 -20.83
CA THR A 30 -17.25 6.65 -20.65
C THR A 30 -16.58 7.88 -20.06
N ARG A 31 -17.04 9.08 -20.39
CA ARG A 31 -16.45 10.35 -19.88
C ARG A 31 -16.63 10.45 -18.36
N ALA A 32 -17.76 10.00 -17.83
CA ALA A 32 -18.00 9.97 -16.39
C ALA A 32 -17.00 9.02 -15.69
N PHE A 33 -16.67 7.88 -16.30
CA PHE A 33 -15.65 6.99 -15.77
C PHE A 33 -14.25 7.61 -15.86
N ASP A 34 -13.91 8.32 -16.94
CA ASP A 34 -12.64 9.02 -17.08
C ASP A 34 -12.46 10.11 -16.00
N GLU A 35 -13.54 10.77 -15.58
CA GLU A 35 -13.53 11.72 -14.46
C GLU A 35 -13.20 11.01 -13.13
N LEU A 36 -13.77 9.83 -12.88
CA LEU A 36 -13.42 9.00 -11.72
C LEU A 36 -11.94 8.56 -11.77
N VAL A 37 -11.45 8.14 -12.94
CA VAL A 37 -10.02 7.79 -13.14
C VAL A 37 -9.14 8.96 -12.74
N ARG A 38 -9.36 10.15 -13.29
CA ARG A 38 -8.55 11.35 -12.95
C ARG A 38 -8.59 11.67 -11.47
N LYS A 39 -9.76 11.58 -10.84
CA LYS A 39 -9.96 11.86 -9.41
C LYS A 39 -9.17 10.92 -8.51
N TYR A 40 -9.07 9.64 -8.89
CA TYR A 40 -8.49 8.60 -8.05
C TYR A 40 -7.05 8.21 -8.40
N THR A 41 -6.55 8.56 -9.59
CA THR A 41 -5.21 8.15 -10.07
C THR A 41 -4.10 8.49 -9.06
N THR A 42 -4.00 9.72 -8.59
CA THR A 42 -2.91 10.13 -7.67
C THR A 42 -2.96 9.38 -6.36
N LYS A 43 -4.16 9.17 -5.81
CA LYS A 43 -4.34 8.45 -4.54
C LYS A 43 -3.99 6.97 -4.67
N LEU A 44 -4.47 6.33 -5.74
CA LEU A 44 -4.19 4.93 -6.01
C LEU A 44 -2.72 4.70 -6.42
N TYR A 45 -2.10 5.67 -7.11
CA TYR A 45 -0.67 5.63 -7.37
C TYR A 45 0.13 5.56 -6.06
N GLY A 46 -0.15 6.46 -5.11
CA GLY A 46 0.51 6.44 -3.80
C GLY A 46 0.29 5.12 -3.05
N LEU A 47 -0.92 4.59 -3.05
CA LEU A 47 -1.24 3.30 -2.44
C LEU A 47 -0.42 2.15 -3.05
N VAL A 48 -0.49 2.00 -4.37
CA VAL A 48 0.18 0.90 -5.09
C VAL A 48 1.70 1.04 -5.01
N TYR A 49 2.22 2.26 -5.15
CA TYR A 49 3.67 2.53 -5.03
C TYR A 49 4.22 2.18 -3.64
N ASN A 50 3.53 2.57 -2.57
CA ASN A 50 3.94 2.23 -1.21
C ASN A 50 3.90 0.71 -0.94
N MET A 51 3.12 -0.05 -1.70
CA MET A 51 3.08 -1.50 -1.60
C MET A 51 4.11 -2.21 -2.48
N THR A 52 4.46 -1.66 -3.65
CA THR A 52 5.34 -2.31 -4.64
C THR A 52 6.78 -1.81 -4.59
N SER A 53 7.01 -0.58 -4.11
CA SER A 53 8.29 0.16 -4.17
C SER A 53 8.89 0.25 -5.59
N ASN A 54 8.08 0.05 -6.63
CA ASN A 54 8.52 0.03 -8.01
C ASN A 54 7.57 0.87 -8.89
N ARG A 55 8.14 1.84 -9.65
CA ARG A 55 7.36 2.76 -10.47
C ARG A 55 6.72 2.11 -11.68
N GLU A 56 7.43 1.18 -12.32
CA GLU A 56 6.98 0.47 -13.52
C GLU A 56 5.82 -0.47 -13.15
N ASP A 57 6.04 -1.35 -12.15
CA ASP A 57 4.99 -2.21 -11.60
C ASP A 57 3.75 -1.40 -11.17
N THR A 58 3.96 -0.22 -10.58
CA THR A 58 2.85 0.66 -10.16
C THR A 58 2.04 1.17 -11.35
N ALA A 59 2.70 1.61 -12.41
CA ALA A 59 2.03 2.11 -13.60
C ALA A 59 1.21 1.01 -14.28
N ASP A 60 1.78 -0.17 -14.44
CA ASP A 60 1.12 -1.32 -15.05
C ASP A 60 -0.08 -1.79 -14.22
N LEU A 61 0.10 -1.91 -12.90
CA LEU A 61 -0.98 -2.28 -12.00
C LEU A 61 -2.13 -1.26 -12.02
N LEU A 62 -1.84 0.04 -12.08
CA LEU A 62 -2.88 1.06 -12.17
C LEU A 62 -3.73 0.93 -13.43
N GLN A 63 -3.10 0.65 -14.58
CA GLN A 63 -3.83 0.40 -15.81
C GLN A 63 -4.76 -0.82 -15.68
N GLU A 64 -4.24 -1.91 -15.13
CA GLU A 64 -5.03 -3.13 -14.89
C GLU A 64 -6.17 -2.91 -13.89
N ILE A 65 -5.91 -2.15 -12.81
CA ILE A 65 -6.90 -1.79 -11.77
C ILE A 65 -8.04 -1.02 -12.40
N PHE A 66 -7.75 0.06 -13.14
CA PHE A 66 -8.79 0.85 -13.78
C PHE A 66 -9.53 0.08 -14.87
N ALA A 67 -8.84 -0.73 -15.65
CA ALA A 67 -9.47 -1.62 -16.63
C ALA A 67 -10.42 -2.62 -15.96
N LYS A 68 -10.03 -3.21 -14.81
CA LYS A 68 -10.90 -4.09 -14.02
C LYS A 68 -12.08 -3.33 -13.43
N ALA A 69 -11.86 -2.13 -12.89
CA ALA A 69 -12.91 -1.28 -12.35
C ALA A 69 -13.93 -0.92 -13.43
N TYR A 70 -13.49 -0.49 -14.61
CA TYR A 70 -14.37 -0.19 -15.75
C TYR A 70 -15.26 -1.37 -16.14
N ARG A 71 -14.66 -2.57 -16.28
CA ARG A 71 -15.45 -3.79 -16.58
C ARG A 71 -16.45 -4.18 -15.50
N SER A 72 -16.17 -3.76 -14.25
CA SER A 72 -16.95 -4.16 -13.07
C SER A 72 -17.94 -3.09 -12.59
N VAL A 73 -17.82 -1.83 -13.05
CA VAL A 73 -18.62 -0.70 -12.56
C VAL A 73 -20.12 -0.93 -12.75
N LYS A 74 -20.53 -1.58 -13.85
CA LYS A 74 -21.94 -1.94 -14.10
C LYS A 74 -22.53 -2.86 -13.04
N ARG A 75 -21.70 -3.63 -12.33
CA ARG A 75 -22.10 -4.55 -11.25
C ARG A 75 -21.93 -3.95 -9.85
N PHE A 76 -21.42 -2.74 -9.76
CA PHE A 76 -21.24 -2.06 -8.47
C PHE A 76 -22.61 -1.71 -7.89
N GLN A 77 -22.92 -2.28 -6.71
CA GLN A 77 -24.25 -2.20 -6.08
C GLN A 77 -24.40 -1.04 -5.09
N GLY A 78 -23.38 -0.20 -4.91
CA GLY A 78 -23.44 0.89 -3.95
C GLY A 78 -23.47 0.47 -2.47
N LYS A 79 -23.18 -0.80 -2.13
CA LYS A 79 -23.12 -1.28 -0.73
C LYS A 79 -21.99 -0.65 0.09
N SER A 80 -21.02 -0.08 -0.58
CA SER A 80 -19.95 0.73 -0.02
C SER A 80 -19.80 2.01 -0.84
N SER A 81 -18.97 2.95 -0.38
CA SER A 81 -18.58 4.07 -1.23
C SER A 81 -17.80 3.58 -2.47
N PHE A 82 -17.86 4.32 -3.58
CA PHE A 82 -17.01 4.04 -4.74
C PHE A 82 -15.52 4.05 -4.36
N TYR A 83 -15.15 4.98 -3.48
CA TYR A 83 -13.82 5.05 -2.88
C TYR A 83 -13.41 3.70 -2.25
N THR A 84 -14.18 3.19 -1.28
CA THR A 84 -13.87 1.90 -0.63
C THR A 84 -13.80 0.75 -1.64
N TRP A 85 -14.68 0.76 -2.64
CA TRP A 85 -14.72 -0.28 -3.65
C TRP A 85 -13.48 -0.27 -4.56
N ILE A 86 -13.06 0.90 -5.07
CA ILE A 86 -11.88 0.99 -5.94
C ILE A 86 -10.59 0.69 -5.16
N TYR A 87 -10.52 1.09 -3.87
CA TYR A 87 -9.41 0.74 -3.00
C TYR A 87 -9.34 -0.76 -2.73
N SER A 88 -10.48 -1.44 -2.50
CA SER A 88 -10.51 -2.91 -2.38
C SER A 88 -9.98 -3.59 -3.64
N ILE A 89 -10.36 -3.13 -4.82
CA ILE A 89 -9.82 -3.68 -6.08
C ILE A 89 -8.31 -3.48 -6.13
N SER A 90 -7.84 -2.26 -5.84
CA SER A 90 -6.43 -1.89 -5.92
C SER A 90 -5.56 -2.71 -4.97
N VAL A 91 -5.92 -2.78 -3.70
CA VAL A 91 -5.15 -3.54 -2.70
C VAL A 91 -5.12 -5.02 -3.03
N ASN A 92 -6.27 -5.61 -3.36
CA ASN A 92 -6.35 -7.05 -3.67
C ASN A 92 -5.55 -7.40 -4.94
N MET A 93 -5.57 -6.56 -5.97
CA MET A 93 -4.77 -6.78 -7.18
C MET A 93 -3.29 -6.66 -6.88
N THR A 94 -2.88 -5.64 -6.12
CA THR A 94 -1.47 -5.45 -5.73
C THR A 94 -0.96 -6.60 -4.86
N LEU A 95 -1.73 -7.05 -3.86
CA LEU A 95 -1.36 -8.21 -3.04
C LEU A 95 -1.22 -9.50 -3.88
N ASN A 96 -2.14 -9.72 -4.83
CA ASN A 96 -2.06 -10.87 -5.72
C ASN A 96 -0.82 -10.81 -6.64
N PHE A 97 -0.49 -9.63 -7.14
CA PHE A 97 0.72 -9.39 -7.92
C PHE A 97 1.99 -9.71 -7.10
N LEU A 98 2.10 -9.16 -5.90
CA LEU A 98 3.25 -9.39 -5.01
C LEU A 98 3.40 -10.87 -4.64
N LYS A 99 2.31 -11.54 -4.29
CA LYS A 99 2.31 -12.99 -4.01
C LYS A 99 2.74 -13.83 -5.20
N LYS A 100 2.34 -13.43 -6.41
CA LYS A 100 2.76 -14.10 -7.64
C LYS A 100 4.25 -13.90 -7.88
N ARG A 101 4.74 -12.64 -7.78
CA ARG A 101 6.15 -12.29 -7.91
C ARG A 101 7.03 -13.03 -6.90
N GLY A 102 6.64 -13.09 -5.64
CA GLY A 102 7.36 -13.82 -4.59
C GLY A 102 7.44 -15.34 -4.84
N ARG A 103 6.41 -15.94 -5.44
CA ARG A 103 6.45 -17.35 -5.86
C ARG A 103 7.43 -17.57 -7.01
N TYR A 104 7.43 -16.71 -8.02
CA TYR A 104 8.39 -16.82 -9.13
C TYR A 104 9.83 -16.62 -8.67
N ALA A 105 10.07 -15.67 -7.76
CA ALA A 105 11.41 -15.48 -7.20
C ALA A 105 11.90 -16.74 -6.43
N LYS A 106 11.03 -17.40 -5.66
CA LYS A 106 11.37 -18.66 -4.98
C LYS A 106 11.67 -19.80 -5.95
N ILE A 107 10.85 -19.97 -7.00
CA ILE A 107 11.07 -21.00 -8.04
C ILE A 107 12.39 -20.75 -8.78
N SER A 108 12.70 -19.48 -9.09
CA SER A 108 13.96 -19.10 -9.75
C SER A 108 15.18 -19.29 -8.84
N LEU A 109 15.03 -19.24 -7.50
CA LEU A 109 16.11 -19.50 -6.54
C LEU A 109 16.30 -21.00 -6.29
N ASP A 110 15.25 -21.80 -6.42
CA ASP A 110 15.34 -23.26 -6.33
C ASP A 110 16.05 -23.89 -7.54
N ASP A 111 16.04 -23.22 -8.71
CA ASP A 111 16.79 -23.60 -9.92
C ASP A 111 18.26 -23.11 -9.91
N VAL A 112 18.63 -22.21 -9.01
CA VAL A 112 19.99 -21.72 -8.81
C VAL A 112 20.50 -22.14 -7.45
N ASP A 113 21.05 -23.35 -7.43
CA ASP A 113 21.91 -23.96 -6.43
C ASP A 113 22.15 -23.24 -5.06
N ASN A 114 21.88 -23.99 -4.03
CA ASN A 114 22.11 -23.91 -2.57
C ASN A 114 23.37 -23.17 -2.04
N GLY A 115 23.83 -22.03 -2.59
CA GLY A 115 25.14 -21.46 -2.26
C GLY A 115 25.19 -20.09 -1.55
N ILE A 116 24.12 -19.25 -1.56
CA ILE A 116 24.24 -17.83 -1.21
C ILE A 116 23.67 -17.44 0.18
N GLN A 117 23.03 -18.33 0.90
CA GLN A 117 22.40 -17.96 2.19
C GLN A 117 23.34 -17.85 3.39
N ASN A 118 24.64 -18.12 3.25
CA ASN A 118 25.62 -18.07 4.35
C ASN A 118 26.93 -17.32 3.99
N ASP A 119 26.86 -16.25 3.22
CA ASP A 119 28.03 -15.44 2.99
C ASP A 119 28.26 -14.46 4.17
N PRO A 120 29.36 -14.64 4.96
CA PRO A 120 29.68 -13.77 6.08
C PRO A 120 30.00 -12.32 5.67
N GLU A 121 30.30 -12.07 4.39
CA GLU A 121 30.55 -10.73 3.87
C GLU A 121 29.26 -9.93 3.70
N PHE A 122 28.15 -10.58 3.35
CA PHE A 122 26.84 -9.92 3.25
C PHE A 122 26.35 -9.42 4.62
N ILE A 123 26.71 -10.15 5.70
CA ILE A 123 26.39 -9.74 7.09
C ILE A 123 27.27 -8.58 7.54
N LYS A 124 28.54 -8.50 7.08
CA LYS A 124 29.46 -7.42 7.45
C LYS A 124 29.14 -6.08 6.79
N ILE A 125 28.58 -6.08 5.59
CA ILE A 125 28.21 -4.85 4.87
C ILE A 125 27.02 -4.15 5.55
N THR A 126 26.14 -4.88 6.23
CA THR A 126 25.01 -4.33 6.98
C THR A 126 25.36 -3.81 8.38
N THR A 127 26.58 -4.11 8.90
CA THR A 127 26.97 -3.71 10.27
C THR A 127 28.02 -2.59 10.35
N ALA A 128 28.57 -2.15 9.24
CA ALA A 128 29.63 -1.14 9.22
C ALA A 128 29.16 0.19 8.65
N GLN A 129 28.36 0.92 9.41
CA GLN A 129 28.38 2.40 9.38
C GLN A 129 27.66 2.96 10.61
N ARG A 130 28.34 2.89 11.74
CA ARG A 130 28.07 3.80 12.84
C ARG A 130 29.15 4.86 12.77
N ASP A 131 28.76 6.10 12.44
CA ASP A 131 29.34 7.29 13.04
C ASP A 131 28.69 8.57 12.51
N THR A 132 28.53 9.49 13.43
CA THR A 132 28.24 10.92 13.32
C THR A 132 26.76 11.32 13.25
N VAL A 133 26.37 12.09 14.30
CA VAL A 133 25.21 12.97 14.33
C VAL A 133 25.23 13.87 13.10
N ARG A 134 24.53 13.46 12.06
CA ARG A 134 24.27 14.25 10.86
C ARG A 134 22.86 14.75 10.88
N GLU A 135 22.66 15.99 10.46
CA GLU A 135 21.35 16.46 9.98
C GLU A 135 20.78 15.39 9.06
N VAL A 136 19.75 14.69 9.53
CA VAL A 136 19.13 13.57 8.78
C VAL A 136 18.53 14.19 7.53
N ASN A 137 19.19 14.02 6.41
CA ASN A 137 18.69 14.47 5.12
C ASN A 137 17.35 13.74 4.87
N ILE A 138 16.30 14.49 4.58
CA ILE A 138 14.95 13.96 4.33
C ILE A 138 14.97 12.78 3.33
N HIS A 139 15.85 12.83 2.33
CA HIS A 139 16.02 11.75 1.37
C HIS A 139 16.57 10.46 1.99
N GLU A 140 17.49 10.58 2.94
CA GLU A 140 18.04 9.42 3.65
C GLU A 140 16.98 8.81 4.57
N LEU A 141 16.23 9.64 5.28
CA LEU A 141 15.12 9.18 6.09
C LEU A 141 14.04 8.45 5.27
N GLN A 142 13.66 9.02 4.11
CA GLN A 142 12.73 8.37 3.19
C GLN A 142 13.27 7.02 2.68
N LYS A 143 14.55 6.96 2.32
CA LYS A 143 15.19 5.71 1.90
C LYS A 143 15.13 4.66 3.00
N ARG A 144 15.53 5.00 4.21
CA ARG A 144 15.52 4.09 5.36
C ARG A 144 14.11 3.60 5.72
N LEU A 145 13.12 4.49 5.63
CA LEU A 145 11.72 4.12 5.82
C LEU A 145 11.27 3.13 4.74
N ASN A 146 11.59 3.37 3.48
CA ASN A 146 11.28 2.46 2.38
C ASN A 146 11.96 1.11 2.57
N ASP A 147 13.25 1.10 2.93
CA ASP A 147 14.01 -0.14 3.21
C ASP A 147 13.40 -0.93 4.38
N ALA A 148 12.89 -0.25 5.40
CA ALA A 148 12.18 -0.88 6.50
C ALA A 148 10.81 -1.43 6.07
N MET A 149 10.07 -0.69 5.26
CA MET A 149 8.80 -1.14 4.67
C MET A 149 8.98 -2.36 3.77
N ASP A 150 10.09 -2.44 3.03
CA ASP A 150 10.41 -3.58 2.14
C ASP A 150 10.68 -4.88 2.90
N LYS A 151 11.06 -4.78 4.19
CA LYS A 151 11.24 -5.96 5.07
C LYS A 151 9.95 -6.49 5.67
N LEU A 152 8.85 -5.75 5.57
CA LEU A 152 7.54 -6.22 6.01
C LEU A 152 6.98 -7.26 5.03
N SER A 153 6.18 -8.21 5.55
CA SER A 153 5.36 -9.04 4.66
C SER A 153 4.35 -8.18 3.90
N ASP A 154 3.89 -8.66 2.73
CA ASP A 154 2.91 -7.95 1.90
C ASP A 154 1.66 -7.54 2.69
N ASP A 155 1.17 -8.43 3.57
CA ASP A 155 -0.01 -8.18 4.40
C ASP A 155 0.25 -7.12 5.49
N HIS A 156 1.43 -7.12 6.13
CA HIS A 156 1.83 -6.09 7.10
C HIS A 156 2.03 -4.74 6.41
N ARG A 157 2.71 -4.72 5.28
CA ARG A 157 2.91 -3.50 4.48
C ARG A 157 1.58 -2.89 4.03
N ALA A 158 0.63 -3.72 3.57
CA ALA A 158 -0.69 -3.25 3.16
C ALA A 158 -1.43 -2.53 4.29
N VAL A 159 -1.45 -3.11 5.51
CA VAL A 159 -2.17 -2.47 6.64
C VAL A 159 -1.49 -1.19 7.11
N VAL A 160 -0.14 -1.13 7.15
CA VAL A 160 0.62 0.09 7.47
C VAL A 160 0.36 1.17 6.41
N THR A 161 0.41 0.82 5.13
CA THR A 161 0.12 1.76 4.06
C THR A 161 -1.28 2.35 4.17
N LEU A 162 -2.28 1.51 4.44
CA LEU A 162 -3.67 1.97 4.56
C LEU A 162 -3.91 2.78 5.84
N TYR A 163 -3.35 2.37 6.97
CA TYR A 163 -3.60 3.00 8.26
C TYR A 163 -2.71 4.24 8.47
N ASP A 164 -1.37 4.07 8.43
CA ASP A 164 -0.42 5.11 8.81
C ASP A 164 -0.20 6.14 7.68
N ILE A 165 -0.18 5.69 6.41
CA ILE A 165 0.13 6.58 5.28
C ILE A 165 -1.15 7.17 4.67
N GLN A 166 -2.21 6.36 4.53
CA GLN A 166 -3.46 6.78 3.89
C GLN A 166 -4.53 7.24 4.89
N GLY A 167 -4.34 7.03 6.20
CA GLY A 167 -5.22 7.51 7.26
C GLY A 167 -6.57 6.78 7.37
N HIS A 168 -6.68 5.53 6.87
CA HIS A 168 -7.92 4.75 6.96
C HIS A 168 -8.16 4.21 8.37
N GLN A 169 -9.44 4.11 8.75
CA GLN A 169 -9.82 3.47 10.00
C GLN A 169 -9.83 1.94 9.88
N HIS A 170 -9.69 1.24 11.02
CA HIS A 170 -9.66 -0.23 11.05
C HIS A 170 -10.87 -0.88 10.36
N ASN A 171 -12.09 -0.32 10.57
CA ASN A 171 -13.31 -0.82 9.96
C ASN A 171 -13.33 -0.66 8.42
N GLU A 172 -12.69 0.38 7.88
CA GLU A 172 -12.56 0.60 6.44
C GLU A 172 -11.55 -0.38 5.84
N ILE A 173 -10.38 -0.52 6.50
CA ILE A 173 -9.33 -1.47 6.09
C ILE A 173 -9.87 -2.89 6.14
N SER A 174 -10.65 -3.24 7.16
CA SER A 174 -11.34 -4.52 7.29
C SER A 174 -12.22 -4.82 6.08
N LYS A 175 -13.01 -3.85 5.62
CA LYS A 175 -13.85 -3.99 4.41
C LYS A 175 -13.01 -4.08 3.13
N MET A 176 -11.93 -3.32 3.02
CA MET A 176 -11.04 -3.33 1.85
C MET A 176 -10.30 -4.66 1.69
N LEU A 177 -9.80 -5.21 2.79
CA LEU A 177 -9.02 -6.45 2.79
C LEU A 177 -9.86 -7.72 2.98
N GLY A 178 -11.13 -7.59 3.37
CA GLY A 178 -12.01 -8.74 3.61
C GLY A 178 -11.63 -9.57 4.84
N VAL A 179 -11.01 -8.95 5.86
CA VAL A 179 -10.59 -9.59 7.11
C VAL A 179 -11.20 -8.89 8.31
N SER A 180 -11.20 -9.53 9.50
CA SER A 180 -11.75 -8.92 10.71
C SER A 180 -10.94 -7.71 11.19
N GLU A 181 -11.56 -6.76 11.89
CA GLU A 181 -10.85 -5.65 12.52
C GLU A 181 -9.81 -6.13 13.55
N GLY A 182 -10.06 -7.25 14.22
CA GLY A 182 -9.09 -7.88 15.11
C GLY A 182 -7.83 -8.29 14.38
N THR A 183 -7.99 -8.84 13.16
CA THR A 183 -6.86 -9.17 12.27
C THR A 183 -6.08 -7.91 11.85
N ILE A 184 -6.78 -6.81 11.54
CA ILE A 184 -6.11 -5.53 11.22
C ILE A 184 -5.28 -5.04 12.40
N ARG A 185 -5.86 -5.01 13.62
CA ARG A 185 -5.14 -4.56 14.82
C ARG A 185 -3.90 -5.42 15.11
N SER A 186 -4.01 -6.74 15.00
CA SER A 186 -2.86 -7.62 15.22
C SER A 186 -1.77 -7.44 14.16
N ARG A 187 -2.15 -7.31 12.87
CA ARG A 187 -1.18 -7.03 11.80
C ARG A 187 -0.46 -5.69 12.00
N LEU A 188 -1.18 -4.63 12.35
CA LEU A 188 -0.58 -3.33 12.66
C LEU A 188 0.36 -3.42 13.85
N PHE A 189 -0.05 -4.08 14.94
CA PHE A 189 0.79 -4.27 16.12
C PHE A 189 2.13 -4.94 15.78
N TYR A 190 2.10 -6.04 15.04
CA TYR A 190 3.32 -6.73 14.64
C TYR A 190 4.14 -5.93 13.63
N ALA A 191 3.49 -5.27 12.68
CA ALA A 191 4.16 -4.42 11.71
C ALA A 191 4.90 -3.25 12.38
N HIS A 192 4.24 -2.55 13.32
CA HIS A 192 4.86 -1.46 14.07
C HIS A 192 6.04 -1.93 14.91
N ARG A 193 5.96 -3.09 15.55
CA ARG A 193 7.11 -3.68 16.28
C ARG A 193 8.30 -3.95 15.36
N LEU A 194 8.05 -4.50 14.18
CA LEU A 194 9.10 -4.75 13.19
C LEU A 194 9.72 -3.45 12.70
N LEU A 195 8.88 -2.46 12.34
CA LEU A 195 9.37 -1.13 11.92
C LEU A 195 10.17 -0.45 13.03
N GLN A 196 9.72 -0.53 14.27
CA GLN A 196 10.45 0.02 15.41
C GLN A 196 11.84 -0.61 15.55
N THR A 197 11.94 -1.94 15.38
CA THR A 197 13.24 -2.65 15.39
C THR A 197 14.14 -2.22 14.23
N TYR A 198 13.59 -2.04 13.03
CA TYR A 198 14.37 -1.64 11.86
C TYR A 198 14.80 -0.17 11.86
N LEU A 199 14.11 0.68 12.61
CA LEU A 199 14.34 2.12 12.69
C LEU A 199 14.85 2.57 14.08
N GLU A 200 15.26 1.63 14.95
CA GLU A 200 15.64 1.93 16.35
C GLU A 200 16.78 2.95 16.46
N ASP A 201 17.68 2.95 15.50
CA ASP A 201 18.83 3.86 15.44
C ASP A 201 18.46 5.30 15.02
N LEU A 202 17.23 5.52 14.50
CA LEU A 202 16.73 6.86 14.17
C LEU A 202 16.05 7.56 15.36
N VAL A 203 15.69 6.80 16.41
CA VAL A 203 14.93 7.30 17.57
C VAL A 203 15.86 7.64 18.75
N LYS A 204 17.14 7.31 18.65
CA LYS A 204 18.21 7.64 19.63
C LYS A 204 18.93 8.90 19.21
#